data_8eaa2ea0baa30ce5c1997e3b250962cf
#
_entry.id   8eaa2ea0baa30ce5c1997e3b250962cf
#
_cell.length_a   1.000
_cell.length_b   1.000
_cell.length_c   1.000
_cell.angle_alpha   90.00
_cell.angle_beta   90.00
_cell.angle_gamma   90.00
#
_symmetry.space_group_name_H-M   'P 1'
#
loop_
_entity.id
_entity.type
_entity.pdbx_description
1 polymer ?
#
loop_
_entity_poly.entity_id
_entity_poly.type
_entity_poly.pdbx_seq_one_letter_code
_entity_poly.pdbx_strand_id
1 'polypeptide(L)'
;MSNEVAKTAENTKVVENIEVMPPVDIVENPENYIMHFEVPGCNSASVKVEVENSVLSVECASTLRRNRRPIVFKRSFRLSRAVDIARITAITCDGVLTLTLPKAEHVKTIRIPVA
;
A
#
# COMPACT_ATOMS: atom_id res chain seq x y z
N MET A 1 -0.89 24.68 -35.62
CA MET A 1 -0.99 24.34 -35.13
C MET A 1 -0.44 23.89 -33.93
N SER A 2 -0.65 24.48 -32.96
CA SER A 2 -0.12 24.13 -31.72
C SER A 2 -0.53 22.75 -31.28
N ASN A 3 -1.55 22.23 -31.91
CA ASN A 3 -1.94 20.92 -31.58
C ASN A 3 -0.91 19.89 -31.83
N GLU A 4 -0.16 20.06 -32.87
CA GLU A 4 0.85 19.12 -33.18
C GLU A 4 1.93 19.12 -32.15
N VAL A 5 2.29 20.30 -31.70
CA VAL A 5 3.30 20.41 -30.67
C VAL A 5 2.83 19.73 -29.42
N ALA A 6 1.61 19.96 -29.04
CA ALA A 6 1.06 19.35 -27.85
C ALA A 6 1.02 17.85 -27.97
N LYS A 7 0.63 17.37 -29.13
CA LYS A 7 0.56 15.94 -29.31
C LYS A 7 1.94 15.30 -29.24
N THR A 8 2.93 15.95 -29.84
CA THR A 8 4.26 15.43 -29.77
C THR A 8 4.74 15.35 -28.32
N ALA A 9 4.48 16.39 -27.57
CA ALA A 9 4.88 16.40 -26.19
C ALA A 9 4.18 15.29 -25.41
N GLU A 10 2.90 15.11 -25.69
CA GLU A 10 2.18 14.06 -25.03
C GLU A 10 2.74 12.70 -25.35
N ASN A 11 3.05 12.47 -26.62
CA ASN A 11 3.57 11.19 -27.01
C ASN A 11 4.90 10.90 -26.36
N THR A 12 5.74 11.89 -26.24
CA THR A 12 7.03 11.66 -25.63
C THR A 12 6.91 11.45 -24.13
N LYS A 13 5.86 11.97 -23.54
CA LYS A 13 5.70 11.84 -22.10
C LYS A 13 4.97 10.61 -21.68
N VAL A 14 4.18 10.05 -22.55
CA VAL A 14 3.34 8.94 -22.17
C VAL A 14 4.19 7.70 -22.15
N VAL A 15 4.65 7.36 -20.96
CA VAL A 15 5.27 6.08 -20.70
C VAL A 15 4.29 5.37 -19.83
N GLU A 16 3.63 4.38 -20.39
CA GLU A 16 2.64 3.67 -19.62
C GLU A 16 3.31 2.88 -18.51
N ASN A 17 2.82 3.08 -17.32
CA ASN A 17 3.26 2.29 -16.19
C ASN A 17 2.68 0.90 -16.27
N ILE A 18 3.40 -0.06 -15.73
CA ILE A 18 2.88 -1.40 -15.55
C ILE A 18 2.41 -1.49 -14.12
N GLU A 19 1.11 -1.66 -13.93
CA GLU A 19 0.56 -1.83 -12.59
C GLU A 19 0.67 -3.27 -12.18
N VAL A 20 1.26 -3.50 -11.03
CA VAL A 20 1.47 -4.84 -10.49
C VAL A 20 0.87 -4.88 -9.10
N MET A 21 0.08 -5.91 -8.83
CA MET A 21 -0.45 -6.12 -7.50
C MET A 21 0.63 -6.81 -6.68
N PRO A 22 1.17 -6.17 -5.65
CA PRO A 22 2.24 -6.78 -4.88
C PRO A 22 1.74 -7.93 -4.04
N PRO A 23 2.55 -8.97 -3.86
CA PRO A 23 2.19 -10.01 -2.90
C PRO A 23 2.10 -9.43 -1.51
N VAL A 24 1.17 -9.93 -0.71
CA VAL A 24 1.00 -9.48 0.65
C VAL A 24 0.83 -10.69 1.56
N ASP A 25 1.45 -10.61 2.72
CA ASP A 25 1.28 -11.60 3.78
C ASP A 25 0.61 -10.86 4.94
N ILE A 26 -0.49 -11.41 5.45
CA ILE A 26 -1.26 -10.79 6.51
C ILE A 26 -1.28 -11.72 7.69
N VAL A 27 -0.83 -11.21 8.83
CA VAL A 27 -0.80 -11.97 10.07
C VAL A 27 -1.69 -11.28 11.08
N GLU A 28 -2.57 -12.03 11.72
CA GLU A 28 -3.41 -11.49 12.77
C GLU A 28 -2.85 -11.87 14.12
N ASN A 29 -2.63 -10.87 14.96
CA ASN A 29 -2.20 -11.04 16.35
C ASN A 29 -3.30 -10.58 17.27
N PRO A 30 -3.20 -10.89 18.58
CA PRO A 30 -4.23 -10.41 19.50
C PRO A 30 -4.39 -8.89 19.53
N GLU A 31 -3.30 -8.15 19.29
CA GLU A 31 -3.32 -6.69 19.40
C GLU A 31 -3.40 -5.99 18.06
N ASN A 32 -3.06 -6.66 16.97
CA ASN A 32 -2.95 -5.97 15.69
C ASN A 32 -2.99 -6.95 14.54
N TYR A 33 -3.08 -6.38 13.33
CA TYR A 33 -2.78 -7.09 12.10
C TYR A 33 -1.46 -6.55 11.57
N ILE A 34 -0.64 -7.42 10.99
CA ILE A 34 0.59 -7.00 10.34
C ILE A 34 0.54 -7.43 8.89
N MET A 35 0.79 -6.49 7.98
CA MET A 35 0.77 -6.75 6.54
C MET A 35 2.17 -6.50 6.00
N HIS A 36 2.71 -7.48 5.29
CA HIS A 36 3.99 -7.36 4.62
C HIS A 36 3.75 -7.37 3.12
N PHE A 37 4.12 -6.28 2.46
CA PHE A 37 3.98 -6.18 1.00
C PHE A 37 5.37 -6.26 0.39
N GLU A 38 5.52 -7.07 -0.66
CA GLU A 38 6.76 -7.12 -1.40
C GLU A 38 6.72 -6.06 -2.48
N VAL A 39 7.49 -5.02 -2.30
CA VAL A 39 7.52 -3.87 -3.22
C VAL A 39 8.98 -3.56 -3.58
N PRO A 40 9.65 -4.48 -4.28
CA PRO A 40 11.05 -4.28 -4.61
C PRO A 40 11.25 -3.01 -5.44
N GLY A 41 12.33 -2.30 -5.15
CA GLY A 41 12.61 -1.04 -5.83
C GLY A 41 11.90 0.16 -5.24
N CYS A 42 11.19 -0.02 -4.12
CA CYS A 42 10.50 1.08 -3.45
C CYS A 42 11.19 1.42 -2.13
N ASN A 43 11.03 2.67 -1.72
CA ASN A 43 11.55 3.13 -0.43
C ASN A 43 10.54 4.09 0.18
N SER A 44 10.85 4.65 1.33
CA SER A 44 9.90 5.48 2.05
C SER A 44 9.48 6.72 1.25
N ALA A 45 10.31 7.18 0.34
CA ALA A 45 9.98 8.36 -0.45
C ALA A 45 9.01 8.04 -1.59
N SER A 46 8.95 6.78 -2.02
CA SER A 46 8.13 6.40 -3.17
C SER A 46 6.86 5.65 -2.79
N VAL A 47 6.68 5.31 -1.52
CA VAL A 47 5.50 4.58 -1.05
C VAL A 47 4.46 5.57 -0.55
N LYS A 48 3.22 5.38 -0.99
CA LYS A 48 2.09 6.17 -0.51
C LYS A 48 1.07 5.21 0.10
N VAL A 49 0.72 5.44 1.35
CA VAL A 49 -0.28 4.65 2.06
C VAL A 49 -1.37 5.59 2.52
N GLU A 50 -2.61 5.30 2.14
CA GLU A 50 -3.73 6.16 2.48
C GLU A 50 -4.92 5.31 2.92
N VAL A 51 -5.75 5.87 3.78
CA VAL A 51 -7.03 5.26 4.14
C VAL A 51 -8.11 6.29 3.88
N GLU A 52 -9.07 5.91 3.06
CA GLU A 52 -10.19 6.78 2.76
C GLU A 52 -11.45 5.92 2.70
N ASN A 53 -12.49 6.30 3.42
CA ASN A 53 -13.75 5.57 3.46
C ASN A 53 -13.52 4.09 3.82
N SER A 54 -12.64 3.86 4.77
CA SER A 54 -12.29 2.53 5.26
C SER A 54 -11.59 1.66 4.22
N VAL A 55 -11.05 2.26 3.16
CA VAL A 55 -10.27 1.54 2.19
C VAL A 55 -8.80 1.94 2.35
N LEU A 56 -7.96 0.96 2.63
CA LEU A 56 -6.53 1.14 2.71
C LEU A 56 -5.95 0.97 1.31
N SER A 57 -5.22 1.96 0.85
CA SER A 57 -4.59 1.93 -0.47
C SER A 57 -3.09 2.02 -0.31
N VAL A 58 -2.37 1.14 -0.99
CA VAL A 58 -0.92 1.17 -1.04
C VAL A 58 -0.52 1.36 -2.50
N GLU A 59 0.32 2.35 -2.74
CA GLU A 59 0.80 2.63 -4.07
C GLU A 59 2.28 2.95 -3.98
N CYS A 60 3.07 2.38 -4.89
CA CYS A 60 4.50 2.60 -4.87
C CYS A 60 5.07 2.61 -6.26
N ALA A 61 5.78 3.69 -6.59
CA ALA A 61 6.51 3.75 -7.85
C ALA A 61 7.87 3.11 -7.63
N SER A 62 8.11 1.99 -8.32
CA SER A 62 9.35 1.23 -8.16
C SER A 62 10.41 1.79 -9.09
N THR A 63 11.68 1.64 -8.70
CA THR A 63 12.80 1.94 -9.60
C THR A 63 13.00 0.84 -10.61
N LEU A 64 12.35 -0.31 -10.42
CA LEU A 64 12.47 -1.41 -11.36
C LEU A 64 11.61 -1.15 -12.59
N ARG A 65 12.01 -1.78 -13.69
CA ARG A 65 11.29 -1.65 -14.94
C ARG A 65 11.08 -3.02 -15.55
N ARG A 66 9.99 -3.12 -16.30
CA ARG A 66 9.70 -4.34 -17.06
C ARG A 66 9.46 -3.89 -18.49
N ASN A 67 10.23 -4.44 -19.43
CA ASN A 67 10.15 -4.02 -20.83
C ASN A 67 10.30 -2.50 -20.95
N ARG A 68 11.25 -1.93 -20.20
CA ARG A 68 11.56 -0.50 -20.21
C ARG A 68 10.43 0.38 -19.67
N ARG A 69 9.42 -0.21 -19.06
CA ARG A 69 8.28 0.53 -18.51
C ARG A 69 8.34 0.53 -17.00
N PRO A 70 8.06 1.66 -16.39
CA PRO A 70 8.08 1.73 -14.93
C PRO A 70 7.03 0.81 -14.31
N ILE A 71 7.38 0.21 -13.19
CA ILE A 71 6.46 -0.63 -12.43
C ILE A 71 5.89 0.21 -11.31
N VAL A 72 4.57 0.16 -11.17
CA VAL A 72 3.87 0.78 -10.05
C VAL A 72 3.11 -0.32 -9.33
N PHE A 73 3.44 -0.51 -8.07
CA PHE A 73 2.71 -1.47 -7.23
C PHE A 73 1.48 -0.78 -6.67
N LYS A 74 0.33 -1.44 -6.79
CA LYS A 74 -0.92 -0.90 -6.27
C LYS A 74 -1.74 -2.02 -5.66
N ARG A 75 -2.26 -1.77 -4.48
CA ARG A 75 -3.16 -2.72 -3.85
C ARG A 75 -4.05 -2.00 -2.85
N SER A 76 -5.31 -2.46 -2.74
CA SER A 76 -6.27 -1.87 -1.81
C SER A 76 -6.96 -2.94 -1.01
N PHE A 77 -7.35 -2.59 0.21
CA PHE A 77 -8.05 -3.48 1.12
C PHE A 77 -9.13 -2.69 1.83
N ARG A 78 -10.29 -3.32 2.02
CA ARG A 78 -11.32 -2.72 2.84
C ARG A 78 -11.05 -3.09 4.29
N LEU A 79 -10.97 -2.09 5.14
CA LEU A 79 -10.70 -2.31 6.56
C LEU A 79 -12.01 -2.43 7.32
N SER A 80 -12.02 -3.30 8.33
CA SER A 80 -13.18 -3.43 9.20
C SER A 80 -13.09 -2.37 10.28
N ARG A 81 -14.18 -2.21 11.04
CA ARG A 81 -14.18 -1.32 12.19
C ARG A 81 -13.27 -1.79 13.29
N ALA A 82 -12.77 -3.01 13.18
CA ALA A 82 -11.87 -3.55 14.17
C ALA A 82 -10.49 -2.90 14.16
N VAL A 83 -10.19 -2.11 13.12
CA VAL A 83 -8.88 -1.47 12.99
C VAL A 83 -8.95 -0.04 13.50
N ASP A 84 -7.97 0.34 14.33
CA ASP A 84 -7.83 1.71 14.77
C ASP A 84 -6.99 2.45 13.73
N ILE A 85 -7.66 3.10 12.80
CA ILE A 85 -7.03 3.72 11.63
C ILE A 85 -6.01 4.77 12.05
N ALA A 86 -6.30 5.51 13.11
CA ALA A 86 -5.42 6.62 13.52
C ALA A 86 -4.06 6.13 14.02
N ARG A 87 -3.93 4.84 14.33
CA ARG A 87 -2.69 4.32 14.89
C ARG A 87 -1.94 3.41 13.93
N ILE A 88 -2.34 3.36 12.66
CA ILE A 88 -1.63 2.56 11.67
C ILE A 88 -0.24 3.14 11.46
N THR A 89 0.76 2.28 11.41
CA THR A 89 2.13 2.68 11.11
C THR A 89 2.64 1.92 9.90
N ALA A 90 3.64 2.50 9.23
CA ALA A 90 4.20 1.93 8.02
C ALA A 90 5.72 2.11 8.03
N ILE A 91 6.42 1.05 7.65
CA ILE A 91 7.87 1.06 7.56
C ILE A 91 8.28 0.33 6.29
N THR A 92 9.27 0.86 5.57
CA THR A 92 9.84 0.15 4.44
C THR A 92 11.28 -0.23 4.76
N CYS A 93 11.66 -1.44 4.35
CA CYS A 93 13.02 -1.92 4.51
C CYS A 93 13.29 -2.98 3.47
N ASP A 94 14.34 -2.78 2.68
CA ASP A 94 14.79 -3.78 1.71
C ASP A 94 13.67 -4.30 0.80
N GLY A 95 12.84 -3.39 0.31
CA GLY A 95 11.79 -3.76 -0.62
C GLY A 95 10.56 -4.37 0.01
N VAL A 96 10.46 -4.35 1.34
CA VAL A 96 9.29 -4.85 2.04
C VAL A 96 8.64 -3.69 2.79
N LEU A 97 7.36 -3.47 2.52
CA LEU A 97 6.55 -2.50 3.25
C LEU A 97 5.79 -3.24 4.33
N THR A 98 6.01 -2.86 5.58
CA THR A 98 5.33 -3.45 6.71
C THR A 98 4.35 -2.45 7.29
N LEU A 99 3.08 -2.82 7.29
CA LEU A 99 2.03 -2.03 7.93
C LEU A 99 1.60 -2.73 9.21
N THR A 100 1.52 -1.97 10.27
CA THR A 100 0.97 -2.47 11.53
C THR A 100 -0.36 -1.77 11.75
N LEU A 101 -1.42 -2.56 11.83
CA LEU A 101 -2.78 -2.07 11.99
C LEU A 101 -3.30 -2.47 13.37
N PRO A 102 -3.21 -1.57 14.35
CA PRO A 102 -3.68 -1.91 15.70
C PRO A 102 -5.17 -2.17 15.73
N LYS A 103 -5.59 -3.11 16.55
CA LYS A 103 -7.00 -3.37 16.74
C LYS A 103 -7.59 -2.34 17.67
N ALA A 104 -8.83 -1.96 17.40
CA ALA A 104 -9.54 -1.05 18.30
C ALA A 104 -9.77 -1.74 19.63
N GLU A 105 -9.77 -0.97 20.72
CA GLU A 105 -9.87 -1.53 22.04
C GLU A 105 -11.08 -2.41 22.24
N HIS A 106 -12.21 -2.02 21.64
CA HIS A 106 -13.47 -2.73 21.86
C HIS A 106 -13.52 -4.10 21.18
N VAL A 107 -12.52 -4.44 20.35
CA VAL A 107 -12.50 -5.73 19.66
C VAL A 107 -11.38 -6.63 20.15
N LYS A 108 -10.60 -6.20 21.14
CA LYS A 108 -9.56 -7.05 21.68
C LYS A 108 -10.16 -8.15 22.54
N THR A 109 -9.44 -9.25 22.63
CA THR A 109 -9.89 -10.38 23.43
C THR A 109 -10.01 -9.98 24.89
N ILE A 110 -11.15 -10.32 25.47
CA ILE A 110 -11.39 -10.09 26.88
C ILE A 110 -11.63 -11.45 27.53
N ARG A 111 -10.92 -11.73 28.61
CA ARG A 111 -11.14 -12.96 29.36
C ARG A 111 -12.29 -12.74 30.33
N ILE A 112 -13.28 -13.61 30.26
CA ILE A 112 -14.45 -13.52 31.14
C ILE A 112 -14.27 -14.51 32.27
N PRO A 113 -14.26 -14.07 33.52
CA PRO A 113 -14.14 -15.00 34.65
C PRO A 113 -15.40 -15.83 34.77
N VAL A 114 -15.20 -17.10 35.09
CA VAL A 114 -16.31 -18.03 35.23
C VAL A 114 -16.43 -18.40 36.70
N ALA A 115 -17.64 -18.23 37.22
CA ALA A 115 -17.92 -18.57 38.60
C ALA A 115 -18.11 -20.08 38.75
#